data_0b2f6a0b2f1dcb901659739ccfa22745
#
_entry.id   0b2f6a0b2f1dcb901659739ccfa22745
#
_cell.length_a   1.000
_cell.length_b   1.000
_cell.length_c   1.000
_cell.angle_alpha   90.00
_cell.angle_beta   90.00
_cell.angle_gamma   90.00
#
_symmetry.space_group_name_H-M   'P 1'
#
loop_
_entity.id
_entity.type
_entity.pdbx_description
1 polymer ?
#
loop_
_entity_poly.entity_id
_entity_poly.type
_entity_poly.pdbx_seq_one_letter_code
_entity_poly.pdbx_strand_id
1 'polypeptide(L)'
;MKSAGIIRRVDEYGRVVLPKAVREALKIEENTPLVIQYNQNGEIILSKYSKSFEKCCFDWYEEHRPIMEKCHFMTQYGYGYTFCITPVAPDGSTRAGFAKCSKDDEWNTNIGRVAAYANAMGYDLNKMIGYEV
;
A
#
# COMPACT_ATOMS: atom_id res chain seq x y z
N MET A 1 9.90 -22.63 7.98
CA MET A 1 8.49 -22.44 8.35
C MET A 1 8.13 -23.37 9.49
N LYS A 2 7.69 -22.80 10.60
CA LYS A 2 7.20 -23.64 11.71
C LYS A 2 5.77 -24.09 11.40
N SER A 3 5.59 -25.42 11.25
CA SER A 3 4.25 -25.99 11.16
C SER A 3 3.76 -26.26 12.58
N ALA A 4 2.56 -25.78 12.92
CA ALA A 4 1.94 -26.06 14.21
C ALA A 4 1.38 -27.49 14.29
N GLY A 5 1.19 -28.15 13.15
CA GLY A 5 0.68 -29.52 13.09
C GLY A 5 -0.70 -29.69 13.70
N ILE A 6 -1.52 -28.64 13.70
CA ILE A 6 -2.85 -28.64 14.33
C ILE A 6 -3.90 -29.14 13.32
N ILE A 7 -4.73 -30.09 13.76
CA ILE A 7 -5.82 -30.61 12.94
C ILE A 7 -7.13 -29.97 13.43
N ARG A 8 -7.86 -29.37 12.51
CA ARG A 8 -9.19 -28.84 12.75
C ARG A 8 -10.18 -29.44 11.73
N ARG A 9 -11.41 -29.56 12.13
CA ARG A 9 -12.46 -30.12 11.28
C ARG A 9 -13.36 -29.00 10.78
N VAL A 10 -13.80 -29.14 9.53
CA VAL A 10 -14.80 -28.25 8.95
C VAL A 10 -16.17 -28.62 9.59
N ASP A 11 -16.90 -27.61 10.06
CA ASP A 11 -18.23 -27.84 10.64
C ASP A 11 -19.33 -27.97 9.56
N GLU A 12 -20.57 -28.13 9.99
CA GLU A 12 -21.74 -28.29 9.08
C GLU A 12 -22.01 -27.03 8.24
N TYR A 13 -21.48 -25.88 8.64
CA TYR A 13 -21.63 -24.61 7.92
C TYR A 13 -20.41 -24.26 7.07
N GLY A 14 -19.44 -25.18 6.94
CA GLY A 14 -18.22 -24.93 6.17
C GLY A 14 -17.21 -24.05 6.89
N ARG A 15 -17.29 -23.93 8.21
CA ARG A 15 -16.37 -23.07 8.98
C ARG A 15 -15.27 -23.89 9.61
N VAL A 16 -14.08 -23.27 9.69
CA VAL A 16 -12.92 -23.80 10.40
C VAL A 16 -12.47 -22.76 11.41
N VAL A 17 -12.30 -23.17 12.68
CA VAL A 17 -11.80 -22.29 13.72
C VAL A 17 -10.28 -22.20 13.63
N LEU A 18 -9.74 -20.99 13.55
CA LEU A 18 -8.30 -20.75 13.63
C LEU A 18 -7.84 -20.95 15.07
N PRO A 19 -6.86 -21.84 15.32
CA PRO A 19 -6.37 -22.07 16.68
C PRO A 19 -5.80 -20.79 17.30
N LYS A 20 -5.98 -20.64 18.61
CA LYS A 20 -5.48 -19.47 19.34
C LYS A 20 -3.98 -19.26 19.14
N ALA A 21 -3.20 -20.34 19.14
CA ALA A 21 -1.75 -20.27 18.93
C ALA A 21 -1.39 -19.64 17.58
N VAL A 22 -2.13 -19.99 16.51
CA VAL A 22 -1.94 -19.42 15.18
C VAL A 22 -2.33 -17.94 15.16
N ARG A 23 -3.47 -17.61 15.76
CA ARG A 23 -3.94 -16.22 15.82
C ARG A 23 -2.96 -15.32 16.57
N GLU A 24 -2.42 -15.78 17.68
CA GLU A 24 -1.42 -15.03 18.45
C GLU A 24 -0.10 -14.88 17.69
N ALA A 25 0.37 -15.95 17.06
CA ALA A 25 1.62 -15.92 16.30
C ALA A 25 1.56 -14.95 15.11
N LEU A 26 0.42 -14.85 14.45
CA LEU A 26 0.22 -14.02 13.27
C LEU A 26 -0.49 -12.69 13.57
N LYS A 27 -0.80 -12.42 14.84
CA LYS A 27 -1.50 -11.21 15.26
C LYS A 27 -2.85 -11.03 14.54
N ILE A 28 -3.59 -12.12 14.44
CA ILE A 28 -4.94 -12.12 13.86
C ILE A 28 -5.94 -11.82 14.96
N GLU A 29 -6.66 -10.73 14.82
CA GLU A 29 -7.65 -10.25 15.80
C GLU A 29 -9.04 -10.26 15.18
N GLU A 30 -10.04 -9.85 15.95
CA GLU A 30 -11.40 -9.69 15.44
C GLU A 30 -11.41 -8.73 14.25
N ASN A 31 -12.10 -9.12 13.18
CA ASN A 31 -12.21 -8.35 11.94
C ASN A 31 -10.91 -8.21 11.12
N THR A 32 -9.83 -8.91 11.47
CA THR A 32 -8.64 -8.94 10.63
C THR A 32 -9.00 -9.56 9.28
N PRO A 33 -8.81 -8.86 8.16
CA PRO A 33 -9.13 -9.41 6.85
C PRO A 33 -8.10 -10.45 6.43
N LEU A 34 -8.57 -11.56 5.90
CA LEU A 34 -7.73 -12.64 5.41
C LEU A 34 -8.04 -12.90 3.94
N VAL A 35 -7.00 -13.21 3.19
CA VAL A 35 -7.12 -13.69 1.81
C VAL A 35 -7.10 -15.20 1.83
N ILE A 36 -8.06 -15.82 1.16
CA ILE A 36 -8.17 -17.27 1.05
C ILE A 36 -7.86 -17.66 -0.39
N GLN A 37 -6.85 -18.49 -0.56
CA GLN A 37 -6.43 -19.00 -1.86
C GLN A 37 -6.41 -20.53 -1.81
N TYR A 38 -6.54 -21.17 -2.95
CA TYR A 38 -6.37 -22.62 -3.07
C TYR A 38 -5.58 -22.95 -4.33
N ASN A 39 -4.90 -24.08 -4.31
CA ASN A 39 -4.08 -24.53 -5.44
C ASN A 39 -4.51 -25.91 -5.93
N GLN A 40 -3.86 -26.39 -6.98
CA GLN A 40 -4.17 -27.70 -7.58
C GLN A 40 -3.74 -28.88 -6.73
N ASN A 41 -2.87 -28.65 -5.73
CA ASN A 41 -2.40 -29.68 -4.80
C ASN A 41 -3.39 -29.96 -3.67
N GLY A 42 -4.55 -29.31 -3.66
CA GLY A 42 -5.55 -29.45 -2.62
C GLY A 42 -5.24 -28.66 -1.35
N GLU A 43 -4.36 -27.66 -1.44
CA GLU A 43 -4.02 -26.82 -0.30
C GLU A 43 -4.87 -25.56 -0.27
N ILE A 44 -5.28 -25.16 0.95
CA ILE A 44 -5.93 -23.89 1.21
C ILE A 44 -4.91 -23.01 1.95
N ILE A 45 -4.65 -21.84 1.42
CA ILE A 45 -3.68 -20.89 1.97
C ILE A 45 -4.42 -19.68 2.50
N LEU A 46 -4.26 -19.41 3.78
CA LEU A 46 -4.79 -18.22 4.45
C LEU A 46 -3.66 -17.25 4.71
N SER A 47 -3.82 -16.02 4.25
CA SER A 47 -2.83 -14.96 4.46
C SER A 47 -3.52 -13.72 4.97
N LYS A 48 -2.82 -12.93 5.81
CA LYS A 48 -3.34 -11.61 6.19
C LYS A 48 -3.40 -10.72 4.95
N TYR A 49 -4.53 -10.07 4.75
CA TYR A 49 -4.66 -9.09 3.68
C TYR A 49 -3.80 -7.87 4.00
N SER A 50 -2.95 -7.49 3.06
CA SER A 50 -2.22 -6.24 3.12
C SER A 50 -2.37 -5.54 1.78
N LYS A 51 -2.62 -4.23 1.81
CA LYS A 51 -2.63 -3.44 0.57
C LYS A 51 -1.21 -3.36 0.04
N SER A 52 -1.05 -3.56 -1.27
CA SER A 52 0.23 -3.32 -1.93
C SER A 52 0.58 -1.83 -1.84
N PHE A 53 1.87 -1.52 -1.96
CA PHE A 53 2.35 -0.14 -2.02
C PHE A 53 1.63 0.66 -3.10
N GLU A 54 1.49 0.07 -4.28
CA GLU A 54 0.80 0.68 -5.42
C GLU A 54 -0.66 1.01 -5.10
N LYS A 55 -1.37 0.07 -4.48
CA LYS A 55 -2.76 0.27 -4.09
C LYS A 55 -2.90 1.36 -3.02
N CYS A 56 -1.98 1.42 -2.06
CA CYS A 56 -1.97 2.48 -1.06
C CYS A 56 -1.76 3.85 -1.70
N CYS A 57 -0.85 3.97 -2.66
CA CYS A 57 -0.64 5.21 -3.41
C CYS A 57 -1.88 5.62 -4.19
N PHE A 58 -2.52 4.68 -4.87
CA PHE A 58 -3.73 4.94 -5.65
C PHE A 58 -4.87 5.43 -4.75
N ASP A 59 -5.13 4.73 -3.66
CA ASP A 59 -6.20 5.10 -2.72
C ASP A 59 -5.94 6.46 -2.10
N TRP A 60 -4.71 6.72 -1.70
CA TRP A 60 -4.33 8.02 -1.13
C TRP A 60 -4.54 9.15 -2.15
N TYR A 61 -4.14 8.95 -3.40
CA TYR A 61 -4.33 9.94 -4.46
C TYR A 61 -5.81 10.26 -4.66
N GLU A 62 -6.66 9.23 -4.72
CA GLU A 62 -8.10 9.42 -4.90
C GLU A 62 -8.74 10.17 -3.73
N GLU A 63 -8.35 9.85 -2.50
CA GLU A 63 -8.84 10.52 -1.29
C GLU A 63 -8.39 11.98 -1.21
N HIS A 64 -7.23 12.31 -1.79
CA HIS A 64 -6.65 13.64 -1.73
C HIS A 64 -6.64 14.34 -3.10
N ARG A 65 -7.50 13.89 -4.00
CA ARG A 65 -7.59 14.43 -5.36
C ARG A 65 -7.71 15.97 -5.39
N PRO A 66 -8.52 16.63 -4.56
CA PRO A 66 -8.61 18.11 -4.59
C PRO A 66 -7.28 18.81 -4.34
N ILE A 67 -6.45 18.28 -3.44
CA ILE A 67 -5.10 18.81 -3.18
C ILE A 67 -4.17 18.50 -4.34
N MET A 68 -4.20 17.26 -4.82
CA MET A 68 -3.32 16.80 -5.90
C MET A 68 -3.58 17.55 -7.21
N GLU A 69 -4.83 17.87 -7.51
CA GLU A 69 -5.19 18.61 -8.71
C GLU A 69 -4.72 20.08 -8.68
N LYS A 70 -4.50 20.64 -7.49
CA LYS A 70 -3.94 21.99 -7.32
C LYS A 70 -2.41 22.01 -7.44
N CYS A 71 -1.74 20.87 -7.32
CA CYS A 71 -0.31 20.78 -7.51
C CYS A 71 0.02 20.80 -9.00
N HIS A 72 1.17 21.36 -9.32
CA HIS A 72 1.69 21.30 -10.68
C HIS A 72 2.68 20.13 -10.77
N PHE A 73 2.39 19.18 -11.66
CA PHE A 73 3.25 18.02 -11.88
C PHE A 73 3.88 18.09 -13.27
N MET A 74 5.18 17.81 -13.32
CA MET A 74 5.91 17.62 -14.58
C MET A 74 6.55 16.25 -14.55
N THR A 75 6.39 15.51 -15.63
CA THR A 75 6.91 14.16 -15.76
C THR A 75 7.90 14.11 -16.92
N GLN A 76 9.09 13.58 -16.64
CA GLN A 76 10.10 13.32 -17.67
C GLN A 76 10.23 11.81 -17.86
N TYR A 77 9.44 11.29 -18.77
CA TYR A 77 9.33 9.85 -18.99
C TYR A 77 10.66 9.18 -19.35
N GLY A 78 11.51 9.85 -20.14
CA GLY A 78 12.80 9.28 -20.56
C GLY A 78 13.79 9.09 -19.41
N TYR A 79 13.67 9.86 -18.33
CA TYR A 79 14.57 9.81 -17.18
C TYR A 79 13.91 9.27 -15.92
N GLY A 80 12.60 8.99 -15.96
CA GLY A 80 11.86 8.44 -14.83
C GLY A 80 11.65 9.40 -13.67
N TYR A 81 11.64 10.71 -13.92
CA TYR A 81 11.41 11.71 -12.88
C TYR A 81 9.99 12.25 -12.92
N THR A 82 9.43 12.49 -11.75
CA THR A 82 8.21 13.28 -11.55
C THR A 82 8.52 14.42 -10.60
N PHE A 83 8.22 15.64 -11.00
CA PHE A 83 8.38 16.84 -10.20
C PHE A 83 7.01 17.33 -9.72
N CYS A 84 6.97 17.83 -8.49
CA CYS A 84 5.77 18.41 -7.90
C CYS A 84 6.06 19.80 -7.38
N ILE A 85 5.21 20.76 -7.74
CA ILE A 85 5.21 22.12 -7.15
C ILE A 85 3.84 22.29 -6.48
N THR A 86 3.85 22.56 -5.18
CA THR A 86 2.62 22.74 -4.42
C THR A 86 1.99 24.10 -4.70
N PRO A 87 0.67 24.27 -4.44
CA PRO A 87 -0.01 25.57 -4.54
C PRO A 87 0.66 26.61 -3.64
N VAL A 88 0.52 27.87 -4.01
CA VAL A 88 1.05 28.99 -3.23
C VAL A 88 0.34 29.05 -1.88
N ALA A 89 1.09 28.99 -0.79
CA ALA A 89 0.60 29.11 0.56
C ALA A 89 0.21 30.57 0.87
N PRO A 90 -0.58 30.84 1.95
CA PRO A 90 -0.94 32.20 2.33
C PRO A 90 0.24 33.16 2.55
N ASP A 91 1.41 32.62 2.92
CA ASP A 91 2.65 33.39 3.10
C ASP A 91 3.41 33.65 1.79
N GLY A 92 2.87 33.22 0.66
CA GLY A 92 3.48 33.37 -0.66
C GLY A 92 4.48 32.30 -1.03
N SER A 93 4.73 31.33 -0.15
CA SER A 93 5.70 30.25 -0.42
C SER A 93 5.10 29.10 -1.21
N THR A 94 5.94 28.39 -1.94
CA THR A 94 5.63 27.10 -2.56
C THR A 94 6.67 26.08 -2.12
N ARG A 95 6.30 24.80 -2.24
CA ARG A 95 7.22 23.69 -1.98
C ARG A 95 7.41 22.92 -3.28
N ALA A 96 8.59 22.40 -3.47
CA ALA A 96 8.91 21.59 -4.63
C ALA A 96 9.60 20.30 -4.19
N GLY A 97 9.31 19.22 -4.88
CA GLY A 97 9.94 17.94 -4.65
C GLY A 97 9.92 17.10 -5.91
N PHE A 98 10.69 16.03 -5.91
CA PHE A 98 10.70 15.11 -7.04
C PHE A 98 10.83 13.68 -6.54
N ALA A 99 10.42 12.75 -7.38
CA ALA A 99 10.60 11.32 -7.20
C ALA A 99 11.18 10.73 -8.47
N LYS A 100 11.99 9.70 -8.31
CA LYS A 100 12.62 8.99 -9.43
C LYS A 100 12.13 7.55 -9.44
N CYS A 101 11.70 7.08 -10.61
CA CYS A 101 11.42 5.67 -10.83
C CYS A 101 12.75 4.92 -10.95
N SER A 102 12.88 3.78 -10.25
CA SER A 102 14.04 2.91 -10.40
C SER A 102 14.09 2.33 -11.82
N LYS A 103 15.30 2.00 -12.31
CA LYS A 103 15.47 1.38 -13.61
C LYS A 103 14.76 0.04 -13.75
N ASP A 104 14.61 -0.66 -12.62
CA ASP A 104 14.00 -1.99 -12.57
C ASP A 104 12.49 -1.95 -12.32
N ASP A 105 11.92 -0.77 -12.07
CA ASP A 105 10.50 -0.60 -11.79
C ASP A 105 9.74 -0.13 -13.02
N GLU A 106 8.52 -0.60 -13.16
CA GLU A 106 7.61 -0.07 -14.16
C GLU A 106 7.19 1.36 -13.79
N TRP A 107 7.08 2.20 -14.81
CA TRP A 107 6.60 3.55 -14.62
C TRP A 107 5.14 3.57 -14.17
N ASN A 108 4.86 4.25 -13.08
CA ASN A 108 3.50 4.48 -12.60
C ASN A 108 3.32 5.95 -12.26
N THR A 109 2.45 6.63 -12.99
CA THR A 109 2.21 8.06 -12.84
C THR A 109 1.68 8.42 -11.45
N ASN A 110 0.78 7.61 -10.90
CA ASN A 110 0.22 7.90 -9.57
C ASN A 110 1.25 7.75 -8.48
N ILE A 111 2.08 6.70 -8.52
CA ILE A 111 3.17 6.52 -7.57
C ILE A 111 4.14 7.69 -7.66
N GLY A 112 4.53 8.07 -8.87
CA GLY A 112 5.45 9.19 -9.09
C GLY A 112 4.92 10.50 -8.52
N ARG A 113 3.65 10.82 -8.75
CA ARG A 113 3.02 12.04 -8.24
C ARG A 113 2.89 12.05 -6.72
N VAL A 114 2.43 10.94 -6.13
CA VAL A 114 2.29 10.82 -4.67
C VAL A 114 3.64 10.91 -3.99
N ALA A 115 4.67 10.24 -4.52
CA ALA A 115 6.02 10.29 -3.98
C ALA A 115 6.64 11.68 -4.10
N ALA A 116 6.46 12.36 -5.25
CA ALA A 116 6.95 13.72 -5.45
C ALA A 116 6.28 14.70 -4.49
N TYR A 117 4.97 14.56 -4.28
CA TYR A 117 4.24 15.37 -3.31
C TYR A 117 4.76 15.15 -1.87
N ALA A 118 4.96 13.90 -1.46
CA ALA A 118 5.51 13.59 -0.14
C ALA A 118 6.88 14.22 0.06
N ASN A 119 7.75 14.15 -0.96
CA ASN A 119 9.07 14.77 -0.92
C ASN A 119 9.00 16.30 -0.85
N ALA A 120 8.07 16.92 -1.59
CA ALA A 120 7.85 18.36 -1.53
C ALA A 120 7.43 18.82 -0.13
N MET A 121 6.58 18.05 0.53
CA MET A 121 6.05 18.37 1.87
C MET A 121 6.97 17.92 3.00
N GLY A 122 8.01 17.14 2.71
CA GLY A 122 8.89 16.58 3.74
C GLY A 122 8.23 15.45 4.54
N TYR A 123 7.24 14.77 3.99
CA TYR A 123 6.56 13.66 4.64
C TYR A 123 7.24 12.33 4.34
N ASP A 124 7.15 11.40 5.31
CA ASP A 124 7.51 10.00 5.06
C ASP A 124 6.42 9.37 4.19
N LEU A 125 6.79 8.92 3.00
CA LEU A 125 5.85 8.40 2.02
C LEU A 125 5.04 7.22 2.56
N ASN A 126 5.70 6.23 3.16
CA ASN A 126 5.01 5.04 3.66
C ASN A 126 3.98 5.39 4.74
N LYS A 127 4.34 6.29 5.66
CA LYS A 127 3.42 6.75 6.70
C LYS A 127 2.26 7.54 6.12
N MET A 128 2.54 8.40 5.14
CA MET A 128 1.52 9.24 4.51
C MET A 128 0.43 8.40 3.85
N ILE A 129 0.83 7.37 3.11
CA ILE A 129 -0.12 6.51 2.39
C ILE A 129 -0.65 5.32 3.21
N GLY A 130 -0.15 5.14 4.44
CA GLY A 130 -0.56 4.04 5.29
C GLY A 130 -0.03 2.67 4.86
N TYR A 131 1.10 2.64 4.17
CA TYR A 131 1.74 1.38 3.78
C TYR A 131 2.61 0.85 4.91
N GLU A 132 2.33 -0.37 5.33
CA GLU A 132 3.12 -1.06 6.35
C GLU A 132 4.06 -2.07 5.68
N VAL A 133 5.32 -1.96 6.05
CA VAL A 133 6.38 -2.85 5.53
C VAL A 133 6.48 -4.09 6.40
#